data_76043c871a6b13db567b8d387e312ee8
#
_entry.id   76043c871a6b13db567b8d387e312ee8
#
_cell.length_a   1.000
_cell.length_b   1.000
_cell.length_c   1.000
_cell.angle_alpha   90.00
_cell.angle_beta   90.00
_cell.angle_gamma   90.00
#
_symmetry.space_group_name_H-M   'P 1'
#
loop_
_entity.id
_entity.type
_entity.pdbx_description
1 polymer ?
#
loop_
_entity_poly.entity_id
_entity_poly.type
_entity_poly.pdbx_seq_one_letter_code
_entity_poly.pdbx_strand_id
1 'polypeptide(L)'
;KAQLINEFIKENKIEGIIVDHWKSLELLKTNKKKICLIHSKEINHKKGTSLNKRVLEVLNNIQIVVANSQYTKDLAIRLGVKKDKILVINPGVDKAHELDKKTLDKVDDLLKHKSPRLITVSRFDKRKNHEKIIMALRNLKQIYPSIVYICVGYGDEEENIKKLVAELGLQPQVMFFKNISNELKNSLVAKSNIFVMPSIIHK
;
A
#
# COMPACT_ATOMS: atom_id res chain seq x y z
N LYS A 1 24.09 -6.36 -13.23
CA LYS A 1 23.85 -5.83 -11.86
C LYS A 1 24.51 -6.71 -10.79
N ALA A 2 24.22 -8.03 -10.71
CA ALA A 2 24.79 -8.90 -9.67
C ALA A 2 26.33 -8.95 -9.71
N GLN A 3 26.93 -8.94 -10.89
CA GLN A 3 28.39 -8.90 -11.05
C GLN A 3 28.98 -7.62 -10.44
N LEU A 4 28.45 -6.44 -10.77
CA LEU A 4 28.89 -5.16 -10.21
C LEU A 4 28.77 -5.12 -8.68
N ILE A 5 27.67 -5.68 -8.13
CA ILE A 5 27.49 -5.75 -6.68
C ILE A 5 28.50 -6.69 -6.04
N ASN A 6 28.78 -7.85 -6.66
CA ASN A 6 29.79 -8.78 -6.16
C ASN A 6 31.21 -8.19 -6.20
N GLU A 7 31.55 -7.43 -7.23
CA GLU A 7 32.80 -6.68 -7.36
C GLU A 7 32.89 -5.61 -6.27
N PHE A 8 31.85 -4.78 -6.13
CA PHE A 8 31.79 -3.77 -5.08
C PHE A 8 31.95 -4.34 -3.66
N ILE A 9 31.32 -5.50 -3.37
CA ILE A 9 31.45 -6.18 -2.07
C ILE A 9 32.89 -6.65 -1.83
N LYS A 10 33.62 -7.05 -2.86
CA LYS A 10 35.03 -7.48 -2.76
C LYS A 10 35.99 -6.30 -2.51
N GLU A 11 35.72 -5.20 -3.18
CA GLU A 11 36.60 -4.02 -3.16
C GLU A 11 36.38 -3.13 -1.94
N ASN A 12 35.25 -3.29 -1.25
CA ASN A 12 34.89 -2.41 -0.14
C ASN A 12 34.74 -3.20 1.17
N LYS A 13 35.06 -2.52 2.29
CA LYS A 13 34.91 -3.07 3.65
C LYS A 13 33.43 -3.05 4.06
N ILE A 14 32.66 -4.06 3.62
CA ILE A 14 31.24 -4.23 3.91
C ILE A 14 31.05 -5.24 5.03
N GLU A 15 30.27 -4.91 6.06
CA GLU A 15 30.00 -5.80 7.18
C GLU A 15 28.76 -6.67 6.97
N GLY A 16 27.77 -6.16 6.25
CA GLY A 16 26.51 -6.86 5.95
C GLY A 16 25.75 -6.27 4.78
N ILE A 17 24.70 -6.96 4.36
CA ILE A 17 23.87 -6.61 3.21
C ILE A 17 22.41 -6.63 3.63
N ILE A 18 21.70 -5.54 3.38
CA ILE A 18 20.26 -5.43 3.60
C ILE A 18 19.60 -5.23 2.23
N VAL A 19 18.57 -6.01 1.93
CA VAL A 19 17.79 -5.91 0.70
C VAL A 19 16.30 -5.88 0.98
N ASP A 20 15.54 -5.26 0.11
CA ASP A 20 14.08 -5.16 0.15
C ASP A 20 13.36 -6.21 -0.72
N HIS A 21 14.13 -7.08 -1.40
CA HIS A 21 13.59 -8.12 -2.25
C HIS A 21 14.55 -9.33 -2.35
N TRP A 22 14.02 -10.54 -2.15
CA TRP A 22 14.80 -11.77 -2.14
C TRP A 22 15.63 -12.03 -3.43
N LYS A 23 15.13 -11.62 -4.60
CA LYS A 23 15.85 -11.76 -5.88
C LYS A 23 17.18 -11.00 -5.89
N SER A 24 17.29 -9.94 -5.12
CA SER A 24 18.55 -9.17 -5.02
C SER A 24 19.66 -9.98 -4.37
N LEU A 25 19.32 -10.99 -3.56
CA LEU A 25 20.29 -11.89 -2.92
C LEU A 25 20.62 -13.14 -3.74
N GLU A 26 19.77 -13.53 -4.67
CA GLU A 26 19.85 -14.84 -5.37
C GLU A 26 21.18 -15.07 -6.07
N LEU A 27 21.78 -14.04 -6.63
CA LEU A 27 23.03 -14.09 -7.37
C LEU A 27 24.24 -13.52 -6.62
N LEU A 28 24.07 -13.19 -5.34
CA LEU A 28 25.18 -12.65 -4.55
C LEU A 28 26.08 -13.77 -4.00
N LYS A 29 27.35 -13.74 -4.41
CA LYS A 29 28.39 -14.68 -3.99
C LYS A 29 29.22 -14.07 -2.85
N THR A 30 28.73 -14.12 -1.62
CA THR A 30 29.44 -13.59 -0.45
C THR A 30 29.01 -14.26 0.85
N ASN A 31 29.96 -14.38 1.78
CA ASN A 31 29.74 -14.90 3.14
C ASN A 31 29.33 -13.81 4.13
N LYS A 32 29.18 -12.55 3.70
CA LYS A 32 28.72 -11.46 4.57
C LYS A 32 27.33 -11.73 5.09
N LYS A 33 27.01 -11.18 6.26
CA LYS A 33 25.66 -11.26 6.86
C LYS A 33 24.61 -10.65 5.92
N LYS A 34 23.48 -11.32 5.77
CA LYS A 34 22.40 -10.91 4.85
C LYS A 34 21.09 -10.77 5.60
N ILE A 35 20.42 -9.67 5.37
CA ILE A 35 19.06 -9.39 5.87
C ILE A 35 18.16 -9.13 4.65
N CYS A 36 17.01 -9.78 4.61
CA CYS A 36 16.00 -9.56 3.56
C CYS A 36 14.70 -9.05 4.17
N LEU A 37 14.25 -7.90 3.69
CA LEU A 37 12.90 -7.41 4.00
C LEU A 37 11.89 -8.11 3.07
N ILE A 38 10.75 -8.54 3.63
CA ILE A 38 9.68 -9.17 2.89
C ILE A 38 8.34 -8.46 3.13
N HIS A 39 7.53 -8.32 2.05
CA HIS A 39 6.29 -7.53 2.02
C HIS A 39 5.05 -8.32 1.61
N SER A 40 5.11 -9.63 1.57
CA SER A 40 4.10 -10.60 1.19
C SER A 40 3.97 -10.91 -0.31
N LYS A 41 3.77 -9.94 -1.20
CA LYS A 41 3.46 -10.19 -2.61
C LYS A 41 4.58 -10.95 -3.33
N GLU A 42 5.83 -10.56 -3.11
CA GLU A 42 7.02 -11.09 -3.78
C GLU A 42 7.41 -12.51 -3.32
N ILE A 43 6.85 -12.97 -2.20
CA ILE A 43 7.05 -14.34 -1.69
C ILE A 43 5.82 -15.23 -1.89
N ASN A 44 4.64 -14.64 -2.19
CA ASN A 44 3.37 -15.37 -2.27
C ASN A 44 3.25 -16.17 -3.59
N HIS A 45 4.04 -17.22 -3.69
CA HIS A 45 4.00 -18.18 -4.80
C HIS A 45 3.42 -19.50 -4.32
N LYS A 46 2.66 -20.17 -5.20
CA LYS A 46 2.08 -21.50 -4.89
C LYS A 46 3.18 -22.45 -4.42
N LYS A 47 2.96 -23.08 -3.28
CA LYS A 47 3.90 -24.04 -2.66
C LYS A 47 4.32 -25.14 -3.64
N GLY A 48 5.61 -25.42 -3.70
CA GLY A 48 6.20 -26.43 -4.58
C GLY A 48 6.55 -25.96 -6.00
N THR A 49 6.14 -24.74 -6.40
CA THR A 49 6.54 -24.17 -7.71
C THR A 49 8.03 -23.79 -7.72
N SER A 50 8.60 -23.63 -8.91
CA SER A 50 10.00 -23.22 -9.08
C SER A 50 10.30 -21.89 -8.38
N LEU A 51 9.37 -20.90 -8.46
CA LEU A 51 9.52 -19.63 -7.74
C LEU A 51 9.48 -19.80 -6.22
N ASN A 52 8.57 -20.64 -5.70
CA ASN A 52 8.54 -20.92 -4.25
C ASN A 52 9.85 -21.58 -3.80
N LYS A 53 10.37 -22.56 -4.55
CA LYS A 53 11.66 -23.23 -4.22
C LYS A 53 12.81 -22.22 -4.18
N ARG A 54 12.90 -21.31 -5.16
CA ARG A 54 13.93 -20.26 -5.20
C ARG A 54 13.83 -19.29 -4.04
N VAL A 55 12.60 -18.85 -3.68
CA VAL A 55 12.37 -18.03 -2.49
C VAL A 55 12.88 -18.71 -1.23
N LEU A 56 12.56 -20.00 -1.04
CA LEU A 56 12.97 -20.78 0.12
C LEU A 56 14.47 -20.99 0.17
N GLU A 57 15.09 -21.26 -0.97
CA GLU A 57 16.55 -21.41 -1.08
C GLU A 57 17.24 -20.12 -0.61
N VAL A 58 16.81 -18.97 -1.08
CA VAL A 58 17.39 -17.68 -0.67
C VAL A 58 17.11 -17.39 0.81
N LEU A 59 15.84 -17.40 1.22
CA LEU A 59 15.45 -16.93 2.57
C LEU A 59 15.90 -17.88 3.69
N ASN A 60 15.98 -19.18 3.43
CA ASN A 60 16.48 -20.13 4.41
C ASN A 60 18.02 -20.18 4.53
N ASN A 61 18.73 -19.57 3.59
CA ASN A 61 20.21 -19.51 3.58
C ASN A 61 20.78 -18.16 4.02
N ILE A 62 19.95 -17.23 4.49
CA ILE A 62 20.39 -15.95 5.06
C ILE A 62 20.20 -15.94 6.59
N GLN A 63 20.77 -14.95 7.27
CA GLN A 63 20.74 -14.86 8.72
C GLN A 63 19.38 -14.38 9.23
N ILE A 64 18.81 -13.33 8.65
CA ILE A 64 17.59 -12.70 9.14
C ILE A 64 16.65 -12.37 7.97
N VAL A 65 15.39 -12.72 8.16
CA VAL A 65 14.27 -12.29 7.32
C VAL A 65 13.41 -11.33 8.12
N VAL A 66 13.19 -10.13 7.65
CA VAL A 66 12.35 -9.14 8.30
C VAL A 66 11.00 -9.06 7.59
N ALA A 67 9.95 -9.50 8.26
CA ALA A 67 8.57 -9.39 7.77
C ALA A 67 7.97 -8.05 8.22
N ASN A 68 7.32 -7.33 7.31
CA ASN A 68 6.68 -6.05 7.58
C ASN A 68 5.40 -6.14 8.44
N SER A 69 4.90 -7.34 8.72
CA SER A 69 3.71 -7.58 9.53
C SER A 69 3.65 -9.04 10.01
N GLN A 70 2.82 -9.29 11.02
CA GLN A 70 2.54 -10.65 11.46
C GLN A 70 1.96 -11.51 10.33
N TYR A 71 1.06 -10.94 9.51
CA TYR A 71 0.50 -11.62 8.33
C TYR A 71 1.60 -12.10 7.37
N THR A 72 2.58 -11.24 7.08
CA THR A 72 3.70 -11.60 6.19
C THR A 72 4.59 -12.68 6.79
N LYS A 73 4.84 -12.64 8.10
CA LYS A 73 5.54 -13.71 8.83
C LYS A 73 4.80 -15.04 8.71
N ASP A 74 3.51 -15.05 9.00
CA ASP A 74 2.70 -16.27 8.95
C ASP A 74 2.62 -16.84 7.53
N LEU A 75 2.52 -15.97 6.52
CA LEU A 75 2.60 -16.36 5.11
C LEU A 75 3.95 -17.02 4.80
N ALA A 76 5.07 -16.41 5.18
CA ALA A 76 6.40 -16.94 4.94
C ALA A 76 6.59 -18.32 5.59
N ILE A 77 6.12 -18.51 6.83
CA ILE A 77 6.15 -19.81 7.54
C ILE A 77 5.32 -20.85 6.78
N ARG A 78 4.09 -20.52 6.38
CA ARG A 78 3.24 -21.43 5.59
C ARG A 78 3.90 -21.86 4.27
N LEU A 79 4.67 -20.97 3.66
CA LEU A 79 5.39 -21.24 2.42
C LEU A 79 6.66 -22.07 2.63
N GLY A 80 7.16 -22.20 3.87
CA GLY A 80 8.31 -23.02 4.21
C GLY A 80 9.57 -22.27 4.67
N VAL A 81 9.46 -20.97 4.92
CA VAL A 81 10.58 -20.21 5.53
C VAL A 81 10.69 -20.58 7.02
N LYS A 82 11.91 -20.80 7.50
CA LYS A 82 12.18 -21.21 8.90
C LYS A 82 11.76 -20.10 9.86
N LYS A 83 10.93 -20.45 10.85
CA LYS A 83 10.33 -19.51 11.82
C LYS A 83 11.35 -18.73 12.64
N ASP A 84 12.43 -19.39 13.04
CA ASP A 84 13.52 -18.84 13.86
C ASP A 84 14.32 -17.74 13.15
N LYS A 85 14.24 -17.68 11.83
CA LYS A 85 14.90 -16.65 11.01
C LYS A 85 14.05 -15.39 10.81
N ILE A 86 12.75 -15.41 11.18
CA ILE A 86 11.83 -14.33 10.83
C ILE A 86 11.56 -13.43 12.03
N LEU A 87 11.95 -12.16 11.89
CA LEU A 87 11.56 -11.08 12.78
C LEU A 87 10.39 -10.29 12.18
N VAL A 88 9.50 -9.78 13.02
CA VAL A 88 8.48 -8.83 12.58
C VAL A 88 8.94 -7.44 12.98
N ILE A 89 9.09 -6.56 12.00
CA ILE A 89 9.36 -5.14 12.19
C ILE A 89 8.33 -4.38 11.35
N ASN A 90 7.34 -3.79 12.00
CA ASN A 90 6.34 -3.00 11.31
C ASN A 90 6.98 -1.74 10.72
N PRO A 91 6.56 -1.32 9.52
CA PRO A 91 7.01 -0.05 8.95
C PRO A 91 6.71 1.10 9.88
N GLY A 92 7.66 2.01 10.03
CA GLY A 92 7.45 3.26 10.74
C GLY A 92 6.45 4.15 10.00
N VAL A 93 5.84 5.05 10.75
CA VAL A 93 5.02 6.15 10.23
C VAL A 93 5.58 7.46 10.78
N ASP A 94 5.48 8.51 9.99
CA ASP A 94 5.85 9.85 10.45
C ASP A 94 4.91 10.28 11.58
N LYS A 95 5.44 11.08 12.50
CA LYS A 95 4.58 11.74 13.49
C LYS A 95 3.55 12.61 12.77
N ALA A 96 2.34 12.65 13.31
CA ALA A 96 1.34 13.57 12.83
C ALA A 96 1.89 15.02 12.93
N HIS A 97 1.99 15.69 11.79
CA HIS A 97 2.33 17.10 11.75
C HIS A 97 1.09 17.92 12.12
N GLU A 98 1.30 19.06 12.73
CA GLU A 98 0.24 20.06 12.88
C GLU A 98 -0.27 20.43 11.48
N LEU A 99 -1.59 20.43 11.34
CA LEU A 99 -2.20 20.79 10.06
C LEU A 99 -2.27 22.31 9.96
N ASP A 100 -1.90 22.83 8.79
CA ASP A 100 -1.98 24.26 8.51
C ASP A 100 -3.42 24.76 8.59
N LYS A 101 -3.66 25.77 9.45
CA LYS A 101 -4.98 26.32 9.67
C LYS A 101 -5.62 26.87 8.39
N LYS A 102 -4.82 27.54 7.54
CA LYS A 102 -5.30 28.11 6.27
C LYS A 102 -5.81 27.01 5.32
N THR A 103 -5.12 25.89 5.28
CA THR A 103 -5.51 24.73 4.45
C THR A 103 -6.74 24.03 5.04
N LEU A 104 -6.83 23.93 6.37
CA LEU A 104 -8.04 23.40 7.04
C LEU A 104 -9.26 24.25 6.76
N ASP A 105 -9.15 25.58 6.85
CA ASP A 105 -10.24 26.52 6.58
C ASP A 105 -10.71 26.40 5.12
N LYS A 106 -9.79 26.28 4.16
CA LYS A 106 -10.12 26.02 2.74
C LYS A 106 -10.87 24.70 2.54
N VAL A 107 -10.49 23.65 3.26
CA VAL A 107 -11.18 22.35 3.18
C VAL A 107 -12.54 22.42 3.85
N ASP A 108 -12.70 23.15 4.93
CA ASP A 108 -14.00 23.38 5.56
C ASP A 108 -14.96 24.11 4.62
N ASP A 109 -14.49 25.15 3.94
CA ASP A 109 -15.28 25.88 2.94
C ASP A 109 -15.67 24.98 1.76
N LEU A 110 -14.72 24.18 1.25
CA LEU A 110 -14.94 23.25 0.15
C LEU A 110 -15.98 22.18 0.50
N LEU A 111 -15.96 21.70 1.74
CA LEU A 111 -16.85 20.65 2.25
C LEU A 111 -18.06 21.19 3.02
N LYS A 112 -18.27 22.50 2.95
CA LYS A 112 -19.44 23.15 3.57
C LYS A 112 -20.73 22.49 3.08
N HIS A 113 -21.62 22.17 3.99
CA HIS A 113 -22.88 21.48 3.69
C HIS A 113 -22.75 20.05 3.14
N LYS A 114 -21.56 19.43 3.15
CA LYS A 114 -21.34 18.03 2.79
C LYS A 114 -21.26 17.17 4.05
N SER A 115 -22.19 16.21 4.20
CA SER A 115 -22.22 15.26 5.34
C SER A 115 -23.11 14.05 5.03
N PRO A 116 -22.72 12.81 5.39
CA PRO A 116 -21.38 12.45 5.87
C PRO A 116 -20.30 12.53 4.77
N ARG A 117 -19.06 12.70 5.20
CA ARG A 117 -17.88 12.80 4.33
C ARG A 117 -17.10 11.50 4.36
N LEU A 118 -17.11 10.76 3.27
CA LEU A 118 -16.33 9.54 3.07
C LEU A 118 -15.06 9.88 2.33
N ILE A 119 -13.94 9.24 2.67
CA ILE A 119 -12.67 9.44 1.96
C ILE A 119 -11.94 8.13 1.70
N THR A 120 -11.34 8.02 0.53
CA THR A 120 -10.32 6.99 0.19
C THR A 120 -9.07 7.69 -0.33
N VAL A 121 -7.92 7.32 0.22
CA VAL A 121 -6.60 7.75 -0.28
C VAL A 121 -5.88 6.52 -0.80
N SER A 122 -5.83 6.34 -2.11
CA SER A 122 -5.21 5.15 -2.70
C SER A 122 -4.98 5.30 -4.20
N ARG A 123 -4.20 4.40 -4.80
CA ARG A 123 -4.20 4.24 -6.25
C ARG A 123 -5.58 3.78 -6.73
N PHE A 124 -5.99 4.26 -7.91
CA PHE A 124 -7.20 3.79 -8.56
C PHE A 124 -6.90 2.52 -9.36
N ASP A 125 -6.84 1.41 -8.66
CA ASP A 125 -6.71 0.05 -9.21
C ASP A 125 -7.90 -0.82 -8.79
N LYS A 126 -8.18 -1.88 -9.55
CA LYS A 126 -9.33 -2.79 -9.31
C LYS A 126 -9.35 -3.34 -7.88
N ARG A 127 -8.17 -3.60 -7.32
CA ARG A 127 -8.04 -4.13 -5.97
C ARG A 127 -8.56 -3.17 -4.90
N LYS A 128 -8.51 -1.86 -5.14
CA LYS A 128 -8.99 -0.83 -4.19
C LYS A 128 -10.51 -0.68 -4.19
N ASN A 129 -11.17 -1.19 -5.24
CA ASN A 129 -12.61 -1.42 -5.29
C ASN A 129 -13.46 -0.16 -5.06
N HIS A 130 -13.03 0.97 -5.64
CA HIS A 130 -13.79 2.23 -5.60
C HIS A 130 -15.21 2.06 -6.16
N GLU A 131 -15.38 1.18 -7.14
CA GLU A 131 -16.67 0.86 -7.75
C GLU A 131 -17.74 0.52 -6.69
N LYS A 132 -17.41 -0.35 -5.72
CA LYS A 132 -18.36 -0.76 -4.67
C LYS A 132 -18.78 0.40 -3.77
N ILE A 133 -17.89 1.35 -3.51
CA ILE A 133 -18.24 2.55 -2.74
C ILE A 133 -19.24 3.40 -3.54
N ILE A 134 -18.95 3.61 -4.84
CA ILE A 134 -19.81 4.42 -5.73
C ILE A 134 -21.19 3.76 -5.88
N MET A 135 -21.25 2.45 -6.04
CA MET A 135 -22.53 1.72 -6.07
C MET A 135 -23.30 1.88 -4.76
N ALA A 136 -22.62 1.84 -3.60
CA ALA A 136 -23.26 2.09 -2.31
C ALA A 136 -23.77 3.52 -2.17
N LEU A 137 -23.06 4.52 -2.72
CA LEU A 137 -23.50 5.92 -2.71
C LEU A 137 -24.84 6.13 -3.38
N ARG A 138 -25.18 5.36 -4.41
CA ARG A 138 -26.49 5.41 -5.08
C ARG A 138 -27.65 5.25 -4.10
N ASN A 139 -27.50 4.33 -3.13
CA ASN A 139 -28.51 4.10 -2.10
C ASN A 139 -28.36 5.09 -0.95
N LEU A 140 -27.13 5.36 -0.52
CA LEU A 140 -26.85 6.25 0.61
C LEU A 140 -27.31 7.69 0.36
N LYS A 141 -27.26 8.20 -0.86
CA LYS A 141 -27.75 9.56 -1.17
C LYS A 141 -29.25 9.75 -0.95
N GLN A 142 -30.04 8.68 -0.92
CA GLN A 142 -31.46 8.73 -0.62
C GLN A 142 -31.68 9.05 0.87
N ILE A 143 -30.79 8.56 1.74
CA ILE A 143 -30.85 8.74 3.18
C ILE A 143 -30.06 10.00 3.59
N TYR A 144 -28.96 10.25 2.91
CA TYR A 144 -28.03 11.36 3.17
C TYR A 144 -27.83 12.18 1.89
N PRO A 145 -28.74 13.10 1.53
CA PRO A 145 -28.66 13.85 0.28
C PRO A 145 -27.36 14.65 0.10
N SER A 146 -26.77 15.09 1.21
CA SER A 146 -25.52 15.87 1.26
C SER A 146 -24.25 15.01 1.38
N ILE A 147 -24.36 13.67 1.29
CA ILE A 147 -23.19 12.78 1.37
C ILE A 147 -22.18 13.13 0.29
N VAL A 148 -20.90 13.05 0.64
CA VAL A 148 -19.81 13.19 -0.33
C VAL A 148 -18.78 12.07 -0.17
N TYR A 149 -18.30 11.57 -1.30
CA TYR A 149 -17.17 10.66 -1.37
C TYR A 149 -15.97 11.34 -2.01
N ILE A 150 -14.88 11.42 -1.27
CA ILE A 150 -13.64 12.09 -1.65
C ILE A 150 -12.64 11.01 -2.07
N CYS A 151 -12.27 11.02 -3.35
CA CYS A 151 -11.31 10.10 -3.95
C CYS A 151 -9.98 10.82 -4.14
N VAL A 152 -8.96 10.45 -3.36
CA VAL A 152 -7.61 11.01 -3.47
C VAL A 152 -6.67 9.97 -4.07
N GLY A 153 -6.10 10.26 -5.24
CA GLY A 153 -5.16 9.40 -5.93
C GLY A 153 -5.30 9.43 -7.44
N TYR A 154 -4.71 8.45 -8.09
CA TYR A 154 -4.77 8.23 -9.53
C TYR A 154 -4.47 6.75 -9.86
N GLY A 155 -4.73 6.31 -11.07
CA GLY A 155 -4.45 4.95 -11.53
C GLY A 155 -5.26 4.55 -12.76
N ASP A 156 -5.07 3.30 -13.20
CA ASP A 156 -5.62 2.78 -14.45
C ASP A 156 -7.15 2.73 -14.48
N GLU A 157 -7.81 2.69 -13.32
CA GLU A 157 -9.27 2.67 -13.20
C GLU A 157 -9.90 4.07 -13.14
N GLU A 158 -9.13 5.16 -13.24
CA GLU A 158 -9.64 6.53 -13.06
C GLU A 158 -10.81 6.84 -14.00
N GLU A 159 -10.66 6.54 -15.29
CA GLU A 159 -11.69 6.83 -16.30
C GLU A 159 -12.94 5.93 -16.12
N ASN A 160 -12.74 4.65 -15.77
CA ASN A 160 -13.85 3.74 -15.49
C ASN A 160 -14.67 4.21 -14.27
N ILE A 161 -13.99 4.67 -13.22
CA ILE A 161 -14.63 5.20 -12.02
C ILE A 161 -15.43 6.47 -12.34
N LYS A 162 -14.85 7.42 -13.09
CA LYS A 162 -15.55 8.65 -13.49
C LYS A 162 -16.77 8.36 -14.37
N LYS A 163 -16.64 7.42 -15.31
CA LYS A 163 -17.75 6.97 -16.16
C LYS A 163 -18.89 6.40 -15.31
N LEU A 164 -18.59 5.52 -14.36
CA LEU A 164 -19.59 4.96 -13.44
C LEU A 164 -20.28 6.05 -12.61
N VAL A 165 -19.54 7.04 -12.12
CA VAL A 165 -20.11 8.20 -11.40
C VAL A 165 -21.11 8.95 -12.28
N ALA A 166 -20.77 9.17 -13.55
CA ALA A 166 -21.64 9.85 -14.50
C ALA A 166 -22.91 9.03 -14.82
N GLU A 167 -22.75 7.73 -15.12
CA GLU A 167 -23.86 6.80 -15.42
C GLU A 167 -24.88 6.71 -14.27
N LEU A 168 -24.40 6.82 -13.01
CA LEU A 168 -25.26 6.78 -11.84
C LEU A 168 -25.78 8.15 -11.38
N GLY A 169 -25.44 9.24 -12.08
CA GLY A 169 -25.84 10.60 -11.70
C GLY A 169 -25.32 11.03 -10.33
N LEU A 170 -24.06 10.68 -10.03
CA LEU A 170 -23.43 10.90 -8.71
C LEU A 170 -22.36 12.01 -8.73
N GLN A 171 -22.28 12.81 -9.81
CA GLN A 171 -21.27 13.87 -9.91
C GLN A 171 -21.29 14.84 -8.70
N PRO A 172 -22.43 15.26 -8.16
CA PRO A 172 -22.45 16.13 -6.99
C PRO A 172 -21.95 15.47 -5.70
N GLN A 173 -21.94 14.12 -5.65
CA GLN A 173 -21.56 13.35 -4.47
C GLN A 173 -20.14 12.83 -4.52
N VAL A 174 -19.40 13.00 -5.63
CA VAL A 174 -18.03 12.46 -5.75
C VAL A 174 -17.05 13.56 -6.13
N MET A 175 -15.99 13.67 -5.36
CA MET A 175 -14.90 14.62 -5.61
C MET A 175 -13.60 13.85 -5.87
N PHE A 176 -12.88 14.21 -6.93
CA PHE A 176 -11.61 13.61 -7.30
C PHE A 176 -10.46 14.57 -7.07
N PHE A 177 -9.42 14.09 -6.42
CA PHE A 177 -8.18 14.84 -6.16
C PHE A 177 -6.97 14.04 -6.65
N LYS A 178 -6.16 14.67 -7.50
CA LYS A 178 -4.96 14.08 -8.10
C LYS A 178 -3.78 15.02 -7.90
N ASN A 179 -2.61 14.47 -7.61
CA ASN A 179 -1.36 15.23 -7.48
C ASN A 179 -1.44 16.41 -6.48
N ILE A 180 -2.18 16.24 -5.40
CA ILE A 180 -2.31 17.24 -4.34
C ILE A 180 -1.15 17.14 -3.34
N SER A 181 -0.89 18.23 -2.62
CA SER A 181 0.11 18.27 -1.56
C SER A 181 -0.27 17.33 -0.39
N ASN A 182 0.73 16.88 0.36
CA ASN A 182 0.49 16.08 1.58
C ASN A 182 -0.36 16.84 2.59
N GLU A 183 -0.18 18.14 2.68
CA GLU A 183 -0.92 19.02 3.56
C GLU A 183 -2.42 19.05 3.23
N LEU A 184 -2.77 19.27 1.95
CA LEU A 184 -4.17 19.21 1.51
C LEU A 184 -4.75 17.81 1.70
N LYS A 185 -4.01 16.75 1.35
CA LYS A 185 -4.42 15.36 1.58
C LYS A 185 -4.73 15.11 3.06
N ASN A 186 -3.83 15.50 3.95
CA ASN A 186 -4.01 15.29 5.40
C ASN A 186 -5.18 16.11 5.95
N SER A 187 -5.39 17.32 5.46
CA SER A 187 -6.53 18.15 5.82
C SER A 187 -7.87 17.55 5.35
N LEU A 188 -7.92 17.00 4.13
CA LEU A 188 -9.09 16.28 3.63
C LEU A 188 -9.41 15.04 4.50
N VAL A 189 -8.38 14.28 4.90
CA VAL A 189 -8.55 13.13 5.81
C VAL A 189 -9.07 13.59 7.16
N ALA A 190 -8.48 14.63 7.76
CA ALA A 190 -8.88 15.16 9.07
C ALA A 190 -10.31 15.71 9.09
N LYS A 191 -10.79 16.27 7.97
CA LYS A 191 -12.14 16.81 7.83
C LYS A 191 -13.18 15.78 7.33
N SER A 192 -12.77 14.54 7.13
CA SER A 192 -13.67 13.46 6.75
C SER A 192 -14.20 12.70 7.96
N ASN A 193 -15.40 12.13 7.84
CA ASN A 193 -16.03 11.37 8.92
C ASN A 193 -15.61 9.89 8.90
N ILE A 194 -15.43 9.32 7.70
CA ILE A 194 -15.18 7.89 7.52
C ILE A 194 -14.10 7.69 6.45
N PHE A 195 -13.01 7.01 6.82
CA PHE A 195 -12.04 6.50 5.86
C PHE A 195 -12.49 5.13 5.36
N VAL A 196 -12.69 4.98 4.04
CA VAL A 196 -13.22 3.75 3.44
C VAL A 196 -12.17 3.10 2.55
N MET A 197 -11.86 1.84 2.78
CA MET A 197 -10.89 1.08 1.99
C MET A 197 -11.38 -0.36 1.76
N PRO A 198 -12.33 -0.61 0.85
CA PRO A 198 -12.91 -1.95 0.62
C PRO A 198 -12.04 -2.82 -0.30
N SER A 199 -10.74 -2.83 -0.05
CA SER A 199 -9.79 -3.59 -0.87
C SER A 199 -10.16 -5.07 -0.95
N ILE A 200 -10.09 -5.64 -2.15
CA ILE A 200 -10.31 -7.06 -2.40
C ILE A 200 -8.99 -7.79 -2.63
N ILE A 201 -8.95 -9.05 -2.22
CA ILE A 201 -7.85 -9.96 -2.53
C ILE A 201 -8.27 -10.71 -3.79
N HIS A 202 -7.55 -10.51 -4.90
CA HIS A 202 -7.68 -11.41 -6.04
C HIS A 202 -7.05 -12.76 -5.64
N LYS A 203 -7.90 -13.78 -5.62
CA LYS A 203 -7.45 -15.17 -5.45
C LYS A 203 -6.72 -15.66 -6.69
#